data_f56baf10ab26740f832d6eea9b000aff
#
_entry.id   f56baf10ab26740f832d6eea9b000aff
#
_cell.length_a   1.000
_cell.length_b   1.000
_cell.length_c   1.000
_cell.angle_alpha   90.00
_cell.angle_beta   90.00
_cell.angle_gamma   90.00
#
_symmetry.space_group_name_H-M   'P 1'
#
loop_
_entity.id
_entity.type
_entity.pdbx_description
1 polymer ?
#
loop_
_entity_poly.entity_id
_entity_poly.type
_entity_poly.pdbx_seq_one_letter_code
_entity_poly.pdbx_strand_id
1 'polypeptide(L)'
;MLEKPFGSDLASAVELAKNLSQYFQENEIYRIDHYLGKTGVSQILQFRFDNQDLYKDLWSKDHIERVEIVLKEKNDCKGRTKFYDHYGVIRDVMQNHMTELLALVAMEMPKSLGDRKSVV
;
A
#
# COMPACT_ATOMS: atom_id res chain seq x y z
N MET A 1 -13.91 2.83 -9.20
CA MET A 1 -12.66 3.31 -8.61
C MET A 1 -12.98 3.90 -7.25
N LEU A 2 -12.24 3.53 -6.22
CA LEU A 2 -12.43 3.98 -4.84
C LEU A 2 -11.15 4.63 -4.32
N GLU A 3 -11.29 5.80 -3.72
CA GLU A 3 -10.18 6.49 -3.03
C GLU A 3 -10.43 6.47 -1.53
N LYS A 4 -9.37 6.55 -0.75
CA LYS A 4 -9.51 6.65 0.70
C LYS A 4 -10.24 7.94 1.13
N PRO A 5 -10.95 7.94 2.27
CA PRO A 5 -10.94 6.90 3.30
C PRO A 5 -11.86 5.73 2.97
N PHE A 6 -11.40 4.52 3.34
CA PHE A 6 -12.19 3.29 3.25
C PHE A 6 -12.87 2.97 4.59
N GLY A 7 -13.51 3.95 5.19
CA GLY A 7 -14.05 3.94 6.53
C GLY A 7 -13.21 4.77 7.50
N SER A 8 -13.75 5.03 8.68
CA SER A 8 -13.08 5.76 9.77
C SER A 8 -12.41 4.83 10.79
N ASP A 9 -12.84 3.58 10.82
CA ASP A 9 -12.36 2.50 11.68
C ASP A 9 -12.53 1.13 11.01
N LEU A 10 -12.10 0.07 11.68
CA LEU A 10 -12.22 -1.29 11.16
C LEU A 10 -13.69 -1.68 10.88
N ALA A 11 -14.60 -1.34 11.77
CA ALA A 11 -16.01 -1.72 11.63
C ALA A 11 -16.63 -1.09 10.38
N SER A 12 -16.46 0.20 10.20
CA SER A 12 -16.96 0.93 9.02
C SER A 12 -16.26 0.50 7.72
N ALA A 13 -14.98 0.13 7.77
CA ALA A 13 -14.28 -0.40 6.61
C ALA A 13 -14.82 -1.78 6.19
N VAL A 14 -15.08 -2.68 7.16
CA VAL A 14 -15.68 -3.99 6.90
C VAL A 14 -17.10 -3.84 6.36
N GLU A 15 -17.89 -2.94 6.93
CA GLU A 15 -19.25 -2.66 6.44
C GLU A 15 -19.23 -2.13 5.00
N LEU A 16 -18.34 -1.18 4.69
CA LEU A 16 -18.17 -0.67 3.33
C LEU A 16 -17.81 -1.81 2.36
N ALA A 17 -16.84 -2.64 2.71
CA ALA A 17 -16.44 -3.77 1.89
C ALA A 17 -17.60 -4.76 1.66
N LYS A 18 -18.36 -5.07 2.70
CA LYS A 18 -19.55 -5.93 2.63
C LYS A 18 -20.63 -5.32 1.72
N ASN A 19 -20.88 -4.04 1.84
CA ASN A 19 -21.87 -3.34 1.00
C ASN A 19 -21.45 -3.34 -0.47
N LEU A 20 -20.17 -3.07 -0.74
CA LEU A 20 -19.64 -3.10 -2.12
C LEU A 20 -19.73 -4.49 -2.74
N SER A 21 -19.42 -5.55 -1.97
CA SER A 21 -19.46 -6.93 -2.48
C SER A 21 -20.84 -7.44 -2.86
N GLN A 22 -21.92 -6.74 -2.46
CA GLN A 22 -23.27 -7.04 -2.90
C GLN A 22 -23.55 -6.62 -4.35
N TYR A 23 -22.79 -5.65 -4.86
CA TYR A 23 -23.05 -5.03 -6.16
C TYR A 23 -21.91 -5.22 -7.15
N PHE A 24 -20.67 -5.44 -6.67
CA PHE A 24 -19.47 -5.49 -7.48
C PHE A 24 -18.64 -6.74 -7.14
N GLN A 25 -18.08 -7.34 -8.19
CA GLN A 25 -17.04 -8.35 -8.04
C GLN A 25 -15.69 -7.69 -7.75
N GLU A 26 -14.76 -8.39 -7.08
CA GLU A 26 -13.46 -7.84 -6.73
C GLU A 26 -12.65 -7.35 -7.95
N ASN A 27 -12.80 -8.00 -9.10
CA ASN A 27 -12.15 -7.58 -10.34
C ASN A 27 -12.71 -6.28 -10.96
N GLU A 28 -13.84 -5.80 -10.45
CA GLU A 28 -14.46 -4.53 -10.86
C GLU A 28 -14.09 -3.38 -9.89
N ILE A 29 -13.49 -3.70 -8.75
CA ILE A 29 -13.13 -2.72 -7.70
C ILE A 29 -11.65 -2.37 -7.81
N TYR A 30 -11.35 -1.08 -7.94
CA TYR A 30 -10.01 -0.52 -7.93
C TYR A 30 -9.88 0.44 -6.75
N ARG A 31 -9.12 0.02 -5.74
CA ARG A 31 -8.79 0.86 -4.58
C ARG A 31 -7.53 1.65 -4.91
N ILE A 32 -7.56 2.95 -4.68
CA ILE A 32 -6.49 3.86 -5.07
C ILE A 32 -5.78 4.37 -3.82
N ASP A 33 -4.47 4.10 -3.77
CA ASP A 33 -3.53 4.82 -2.94
C ASP A 33 -2.61 5.65 -3.85
N HIS A 34 -2.64 6.97 -3.72
CA HIS A 34 -1.90 7.86 -4.62
C HIS A 34 -0.37 7.75 -4.48
N TYR A 35 0.14 7.19 -3.37
CA TYR A 35 1.57 6.91 -3.23
C TYR A 35 2.01 5.76 -4.13
N LEU A 36 1.17 4.75 -4.32
CA LEU A 36 1.46 3.64 -5.24
C LEU A 36 1.56 4.11 -6.69
N GLY A 37 0.92 5.22 -7.03
CA GLY A 37 1.03 5.86 -8.35
C GLY A 37 2.33 6.64 -8.59
N LYS A 38 3.15 6.87 -7.56
CA LYS A 38 4.46 7.53 -7.75
C LYS A 38 5.40 6.59 -8.50
N THR A 39 6.09 7.12 -9.51
CA THR A 39 6.94 6.33 -10.44
C THR A 39 7.89 5.38 -9.73
N GLY A 40 8.62 5.86 -8.71
CA GLY A 40 9.55 4.99 -7.95
C GLY A 40 8.86 3.87 -7.20
N VAL A 41 7.63 4.08 -6.72
CA VAL A 41 6.86 3.07 -5.98
C VAL A 41 6.26 2.04 -6.93
N SER A 42 5.64 2.48 -8.03
CA SER A 42 5.05 1.58 -9.02
C SER A 42 6.07 0.64 -9.68
N GLN A 43 7.35 1.02 -9.67
CA GLN A 43 8.44 0.22 -10.20
C GLN A 43 9.00 -0.83 -9.23
N ILE A 44 8.65 -0.81 -7.94
CA ILE A 44 9.21 -1.76 -6.96
C ILE A 44 8.91 -3.20 -7.35
N LEU A 45 7.66 -3.53 -7.63
CA LEU A 45 7.27 -4.89 -8.02
C LEU A 45 7.88 -5.29 -9.36
N GLN A 46 7.87 -4.37 -10.33
CA GLN A 46 8.49 -4.62 -11.63
C GLN A 46 9.98 -4.92 -11.48
N PHE A 47 10.70 -4.10 -10.71
CA PHE A 47 12.13 -4.32 -10.44
C PHE A 47 12.38 -5.68 -9.78
N ARG A 48 11.60 -6.05 -8.76
CA ARG A 48 11.71 -7.34 -8.09
C ARG A 48 11.40 -8.50 -9.03
N PHE A 49 10.40 -8.35 -9.88
CA PHE A 49 9.99 -9.37 -10.84
C PHE A 49 11.04 -9.58 -11.94
N ASP A 50 11.55 -8.51 -12.52
CA ASP A 50 12.55 -8.57 -13.60
C ASP A 50 13.90 -9.12 -13.13
N ASN A 51 14.20 -9.02 -11.83
CA ASN A 51 15.46 -9.44 -11.23
C ASN A 51 15.29 -10.64 -10.30
N GLN A 52 14.17 -11.36 -10.34
CA GLN A 52 13.89 -12.43 -9.39
C GLN A 52 14.94 -13.56 -9.43
N ASP A 53 15.50 -13.90 -10.59
CA ASP A 53 16.52 -14.91 -10.71
C ASP A 53 17.84 -14.53 -10.03
N LEU A 54 18.12 -13.21 -9.98
CA LEU A 54 19.31 -12.68 -9.32
C LEU A 54 19.11 -12.50 -7.81
N TYR A 55 17.90 -12.10 -7.39
CA TYR A 55 17.64 -11.70 -6.00
C TYR A 55 16.78 -12.69 -5.21
N LYS A 56 16.27 -13.78 -5.81
CA LYS A 56 15.37 -14.73 -5.14
C LYS A 56 15.88 -15.21 -3.79
N ASP A 57 17.18 -15.49 -3.70
CA ASP A 57 17.79 -15.98 -2.46
C ASP A 57 18.19 -14.83 -1.52
N LEU A 58 18.58 -13.68 -2.09
CA LEU A 58 19.03 -12.50 -1.32
C LEU A 58 17.86 -11.69 -0.74
N TRP A 59 16.74 -11.66 -1.45
CA TRP A 59 15.55 -10.93 -1.00
C TRP A 59 14.68 -11.82 -0.12
N SER A 60 15.21 -12.22 1.00
CA SER A 60 14.56 -13.13 1.94
C SER A 60 14.86 -12.72 3.37
N LYS A 61 14.07 -13.22 4.31
CA LYS A 61 14.27 -13.05 5.75
C LYS A 61 15.62 -13.56 6.26
N ASP A 62 16.26 -14.45 5.51
CA ASP A 62 17.54 -15.08 5.92
C ASP A 62 18.74 -14.21 5.53
N HIS A 63 18.54 -13.24 4.63
CA HIS A 63 19.59 -12.35 4.14
C HIS A 63 19.33 -10.86 4.41
N ILE A 64 18.06 -10.44 4.49
CA ILE A 64 17.72 -9.06 4.81
C ILE A 64 17.53 -8.92 6.31
N GLU A 65 18.46 -8.23 6.93
CA GLU A 65 18.40 -7.94 8.38
C GLU A 65 17.31 -6.93 8.72
N ARG A 66 17.15 -5.90 7.88
CA ARG A 66 16.26 -4.77 8.18
C ARG A 66 15.73 -4.10 6.92
N VAL A 67 14.48 -3.66 6.99
CA VAL A 67 13.85 -2.77 5.99
C VAL A 67 13.57 -1.43 6.67
N GLU A 68 14.05 -0.35 6.08
CA GLU A 68 13.74 1.01 6.52
C GLU A 68 12.94 1.74 5.45
N ILE A 69 11.78 2.26 5.82
CA ILE A 69 10.96 3.09 4.95
C ILE A 69 10.93 4.50 5.55
N VAL A 70 11.51 5.45 4.83
CA VAL A 70 11.60 6.84 5.28
C VAL A 70 10.84 7.74 4.34
N LEU A 71 9.75 8.34 4.82
CA LEU A 71 8.98 9.33 4.10
C LEU A 71 9.41 10.72 4.55
N LYS A 72 9.94 11.50 3.62
CA LYS A 72 10.32 12.90 3.85
C LYS A 72 9.36 13.81 3.10
N GLU A 73 8.61 14.63 3.86
CA GLU A 73 7.72 15.64 3.30
C GLU A 73 8.40 17.01 3.33
N LYS A 74 8.24 17.77 2.24
CA LYS A 74 8.72 19.15 2.17
C LYS A 74 7.72 20.13 2.76
N ASN A 75 6.45 19.79 2.72
CA ASN A 75 5.37 20.63 3.21
C ASN A 75 5.07 20.29 4.67
N ASP A 76 4.90 21.32 5.46
CA ASP A 76 4.40 21.19 6.83
C ASP A 76 2.87 20.98 6.87
N CYS A 77 2.33 20.84 8.07
CA CYS A 77 0.88 20.68 8.27
C CYS A 77 0.11 22.01 8.28
N LYS A 78 0.75 23.13 7.90
CA LYS A 78 0.13 24.45 7.88
C LYS A 78 -1.12 24.47 6.99
N GLY A 79 -2.21 24.98 7.51
CA GLY A 79 -3.54 24.94 6.85
C GLY A 79 -4.31 23.62 7.06
N ARG A 80 -3.69 22.56 7.60
CA ARG A 80 -4.31 21.27 7.88
C ARG A 80 -4.23 20.87 9.36
N THR A 81 -3.88 21.79 10.23
CA THR A 81 -3.63 21.51 11.66
C THR A 81 -4.82 20.87 12.37
N LYS A 82 -6.05 21.34 12.11
CA LYS A 82 -7.27 20.74 12.67
C LYS A 82 -7.48 19.29 12.24
N PHE A 83 -7.25 19.01 10.96
CA PHE A 83 -7.31 17.62 10.46
C PHE A 83 -6.24 16.77 11.14
N TYR A 84 -5.01 17.28 11.19
CA TYR A 84 -3.87 16.54 11.73
C TYR A 84 -4.00 16.29 13.24
N ASP A 85 -4.61 17.20 13.99
CA ASP A 85 -4.89 17.06 15.42
C ASP A 85 -5.81 15.86 15.71
N HIS A 86 -6.77 15.61 14.83
CA HIS A 86 -7.72 14.48 14.98
C HIS A 86 -7.19 13.15 14.43
N TYR A 87 -6.41 13.18 13.36
CA TYR A 87 -5.96 11.97 12.67
C TYR A 87 -4.54 11.53 13.04
N GLY A 88 -3.60 12.48 13.12
CA GLY A 88 -2.19 12.21 13.36
C GLY A 88 -1.50 11.48 12.20
N VAL A 89 -0.18 11.37 12.29
CA VAL A 89 0.67 10.76 11.24
C VAL A 89 0.42 9.26 11.05
N ILE A 90 0.03 8.57 12.10
CA ILE A 90 -0.20 7.12 12.01
C ILE A 90 -1.35 6.82 11.06
N ARG A 91 -2.48 7.47 11.22
CA ARG A 91 -3.65 7.27 10.37
C ARG A 91 -3.51 7.93 9.00
N ASP A 92 -2.85 9.08 8.92
CA ASP A 92 -2.72 9.82 7.66
C ASP A 92 -1.71 9.20 6.69
N VAL A 93 -0.63 8.62 7.19
CA VAL A 93 0.52 8.19 6.39
C VAL A 93 0.95 6.75 6.66
N MET A 94 1.10 6.36 7.93
CA MET A 94 1.72 5.08 8.28
C MET A 94 0.80 3.89 7.99
N GLN A 95 -0.45 3.96 8.44
CA GLN A 95 -1.44 2.89 8.32
C GLN A 95 -1.85 2.58 6.87
N ASN A 96 -1.60 3.48 5.95
CA ASN A 96 -1.91 3.34 4.52
C ASN A 96 -0.64 3.29 3.69
N HIS A 97 -0.09 4.42 3.31
CA HIS A 97 1.02 4.54 2.36
C HIS A 97 2.26 3.74 2.76
N MET A 98 2.71 3.84 4.03
CA MET A 98 3.91 3.12 4.47
C MET A 98 3.67 1.63 4.62
N THR A 99 2.46 1.22 5.03
CA THR A 99 2.07 -0.19 5.10
C THR A 99 2.03 -0.82 3.71
N GLU A 100 1.47 -0.12 2.72
CA GLU A 100 1.48 -0.57 1.33
C GLU A 100 2.89 -0.68 0.76
N LEU A 101 3.76 0.31 1.04
CA LEU A 101 5.18 0.23 0.64
C LEU A 101 5.88 -0.97 1.28
N LEU A 102 5.63 -1.22 2.57
CA LEU A 102 6.17 -2.39 3.25
C LEU A 102 5.65 -3.68 2.62
N ALA A 103 4.37 -3.76 2.28
CA ALA A 103 3.79 -4.91 1.60
C ALA A 103 4.48 -5.16 0.25
N LEU A 104 4.66 -4.13 -0.58
CA LEU A 104 5.35 -4.24 -1.87
C LEU A 104 6.80 -4.72 -1.75
N VAL A 105 7.48 -4.36 -0.67
CA VAL A 105 8.87 -4.76 -0.41
C VAL A 105 8.96 -6.16 0.20
N ALA A 106 8.07 -6.51 1.12
CA ALA A 106 8.18 -7.70 1.96
C ALA A 106 7.34 -8.90 1.48
N MET A 107 6.35 -8.68 0.61
CA MET A 107 5.51 -9.77 0.10
C MET A 107 6.31 -10.76 -0.74
N GLU A 108 5.85 -12.01 -0.78
CA GLU A 108 6.33 -12.99 -1.74
C GLU A 108 6.03 -12.52 -3.18
N MET A 109 6.93 -12.83 -4.11
CA MET A 109 6.71 -12.44 -5.49
C MET A 109 5.54 -13.23 -6.11
N PRO A 110 4.59 -12.54 -6.75
CA PRO A 110 3.51 -13.20 -7.46
C PRO A 110 4.04 -13.97 -8.68
N LYS A 111 3.34 -15.00 -9.10
CA LYS A 111 3.72 -15.79 -10.30
C LYS A 111 3.67 -14.95 -11.59
N SER A 112 2.84 -13.92 -11.61
CA SER A 112 2.77 -12.93 -12.68
C SER A 112 2.36 -11.58 -12.11
N LEU A 113 2.80 -10.49 -12.72
CA LEU A 113 2.40 -9.13 -12.31
C LEU A 113 0.90 -8.83 -12.54
N GLY A 114 0.21 -9.65 -13.34
CA GLY A 114 -1.24 -9.57 -13.52
C GLY A 114 -2.05 -10.33 -12.47
N ASP A 115 -1.40 -11.02 -11.54
CA ASP A 115 -2.08 -11.73 -10.46
C ASP A 115 -2.52 -10.78 -9.35
N ARG A 116 -3.71 -10.25 -9.49
CA ARG A 116 -4.31 -9.30 -8.53
C ARG A 116 -4.47 -9.87 -7.12
N LYS A 117 -4.63 -11.18 -6.98
CA LYS A 117 -4.83 -11.80 -5.66
C LYS A 117 -3.56 -11.81 -4.82
N SER A 118 -2.42 -11.77 -5.48
CA SER A 118 -1.12 -11.74 -4.81
C SER A 118 -0.55 -10.33 -4.62
N VAL A 119 -1.15 -9.32 -5.26
CA VAL A 119 -0.64 -7.93 -5.29
C VAL A 119 -1.55 -6.97 -4.53
N VAL A 120 -2.70 -7.42 -4.00
CA VAL A 120 -3.66 -6.59 -3.26
C VAL A 120 -3.70 -6.97 -1.79
#